data_2dcd5c49c7f6304c2a2c0bf68adf4586
#
_entry.id   2dcd5c49c7f6304c2a2c0bf68adf4586
#
_cell.length_a   1.000
_cell.length_b   1.000
_cell.length_c   1.000
_cell.angle_alpha   90.00
_cell.angle_beta   90.00
_cell.angle_gamma   90.00
#
_symmetry.space_group_name_H-M   'P 1'
#
loop_
_entity.id
_entity.type
_entity.pdbx_description
1 polymer ?
#
loop_
_entity_poly.entity_id
_entity_poly.type
_entity_poly.pdbx_seq_one_letter_code
_entity_poly.pdbx_strand_id
1 'polypeptide(L)'
;MTEEELHEKSVYQWRMNKGIGTFIIPAPLDVLRPLLMILPAMYNKSPTMETDIVVADFVDKDKVTDYLLHKSDPVHSNVYSNFITKGLIKILTVSEATDIFSHLNPTLVVIYNPKECLYCYIGLLDKAKFKLVLSSNLFTGKLEQLNNLVPRVGSYNQASIDEIRSSRPVKEVLVPLVIDEDSNLKKKLDYYNKEISTAIAIFGDFDTIKMARLGNSNTNSSSMAVCYNIARQNGWNENLDMTIQFNVEIDELYSPNALKERASGIYEIIRSRSLALASSDEKLSYILKIIEDNIDKNILIINKHGDFANEVTKYINDNTHYNTCYNYHDKVENIPAIDDNGNEVLIKSGVNKGKPKMLGVKSQKNLAQKLMNKGVIHVLSTNAAPDKDLAVNIDVVVITSPLCETIETYLYRLSKVQFAKEIQLYTLYYKGSLEEKKLDERIVPPTHTILNKAEIEVKSDNNYDYCIVD
;
A
#
# COMPACT_ATOMS: atom_id res chain seq x y z
N MET A 1 -11.92 -19.31 10.67
CA MET A 1 -11.79 -18.47 11.92
C MET A 1 -11.98 -17.02 11.53
N THR A 2 -12.84 -16.30 12.25
CA THR A 2 -13.03 -14.86 12.05
C THR A 2 -11.98 -14.06 12.83
N GLU A 3 -11.84 -12.78 12.52
CA GLU A 3 -10.96 -11.86 13.28
C GLU A 3 -11.41 -11.78 14.75
N GLU A 4 -12.72 -11.72 15.00
CA GLU A 4 -13.29 -11.66 16.34
C GLU A 4 -12.96 -12.92 17.16
N GLU A 5 -13.15 -14.09 16.57
CA GLU A 5 -12.77 -15.38 17.21
C GLU A 5 -11.28 -15.45 17.55
N LEU A 6 -10.43 -14.87 16.71
CA LEU A 6 -8.99 -14.81 16.97
C LEU A 6 -8.66 -13.88 18.14
N HIS A 7 -9.31 -12.72 18.20
CA HIS A 7 -9.17 -11.80 19.34
C HIS A 7 -9.69 -12.43 20.62
N GLU A 8 -10.87 -13.05 20.60
CA GLU A 8 -11.45 -13.76 21.77
C GLU A 8 -10.52 -14.85 22.29
N LYS A 9 -10.00 -15.68 21.40
CA LYS A 9 -9.05 -16.74 21.72
C LYS A 9 -7.76 -16.18 22.35
N SER A 10 -7.26 -15.08 21.82
CA SER A 10 -6.06 -14.42 22.34
C SER A 10 -6.31 -13.79 23.71
N VAL A 11 -7.45 -13.13 23.90
CA VAL A 11 -7.87 -12.59 25.22
C VAL A 11 -8.07 -13.71 26.24
N TYR A 12 -8.63 -14.85 25.82
CA TYR A 12 -8.72 -16.02 26.69
C TYR A 12 -7.34 -16.51 27.13
N GLN A 13 -6.37 -16.62 26.23
CA GLN A 13 -5.00 -17.01 26.57
C GLN A 13 -4.32 -16.02 27.53
N TRP A 14 -4.55 -14.72 27.34
CA TRP A 14 -4.07 -13.69 28.27
C TRP A 14 -4.67 -13.87 29.69
N ARG A 15 -5.96 -14.17 29.79
CA ARG A 15 -6.62 -14.49 31.09
C ARG A 15 -6.01 -15.73 31.74
N MET A 16 -5.76 -16.78 30.94
CA MET A 16 -5.12 -18.00 31.45
C MET A 16 -3.69 -17.74 31.92
N ASN A 17 -3.01 -16.77 31.32
CA ASN A 17 -1.69 -16.29 31.75
C ASN A 17 -1.77 -15.20 32.83
N LYS A 18 -2.76 -15.29 33.70
CA LYS A 18 -3.00 -14.42 34.88
C LYS A 18 -3.13 -12.92 34.52
N GLY A 19 -3.53 -12.60 33.31
CA GLY A 19 -3.67 -11.22 32.83
C GLY A 19 -2.33 -10.53 32.55
N ILE A 20 -1.32 -11.29 32.15
CA ILE A 20 0.00 -10.78 31.74
C ILE A 20 0.29 -11.28 30.34
N GLY A 21 0.52 -10.36 29.39
CA GLY A 21 0.85 -10.78 28.03
C GLY A 21 1.03 -9.68 27.03
N THR A 22 1.82 -9.97 26.00
CA THR A 22 2.05 -9.15 24.81
C THR A 22 1.29 -9.76 23.63
N PHE A 23 0.46 -8.96 22.97
CA PHE A 23 -0.16 -9.30 21.70
C PHE A 23 0.58 -8.61 20.57
N ILE A 24 1.15 -9.39 19.68
CA ILE A 24 1.68 -8.91 18.42
C ILE A 24 0.60 -9.15 17.37
N ILE A 25 -0.11 -8.10 17.00
CA ILE A 25 -1.29 -8.14 16.13
C ILE A 25 -0.90 -7.49 14.80
N PRO A 26 -0.52 -8.27 13.79
CA PRO A 26 -0.09 -7.69 12.52
C PRO A 26 -1.27 -7.12 11.74
N ALA A 27 -1.01 -6.05 10.99
CA ALA A 27 -1.99 -5.55 10.04
C ALA A 27 -2.47 -6.67 9.09
N PRO A 28 -3.74 -6.68 8.68
CA PRO A 28 -4.73 -5.61 8.82
C PRO A 28 -5.64 -5.77 10.05
N LEU A 29 -5.30 -6.62 11.01
CA LEU A 29 -6.11 -6.85 12.20
C LEU A 29 -6.13 -5.62 13.11
N ASP A 30 -7.25 -5.42 13.79
CA ASP A 30 -7.42 -4.28 14.69
C ASP A 30 -6.65 -4.47 16.01
N VAL A 31 -5.53 -3.75 16.14
CA VAL A 31 -4.63 -3.85 17.30
C VAL A 31 -5.31 -3.44 18.61
N LEU A 32 -6.30 -2.56 18.57
CA LEU A 32 -7.01 -2.08 19.77
C LEU A 32 -8.24 -2.93 20.13
N ARG A 33 -8.68 -3.82 19.25
CA ARG A 33 -9.87 -4.65 19.48
C ARG A 33 -9.83 -5.44 20.79
N PRO A 34 -8.72 -6.09 21.18
CA PRO A 34 -8.63 -6.78 22.46
C PRO A 34 -8.91 -5.89 23.68
N LEU A 35 -8.60 -4.59 23.58
CA LEU A 35 -8.86 -3.65 24.67
C LEU A 35 -10.35 -3.49 24.94
N LEU A 36 -11.18 -3.41 23.87
CA LEU A 36 -12.64 -3.37 24.01
C LEU A 36 -13.26 -4.66 24.57
N MET A 37 -12.54 -5.78 24.52
CA MET A 37 -12.97 -7.05 25.12
C MET A 37 -12.52 -7.18 26.58
N ILE A 38 -11.34 -6.64 26.90
CA ILE A 38 -10.73 -6.76 28.23
C ILE A 38 -11.34 -5.77 29.22
N LEU A 39 -11.43 -4.49 28.85
CA LEU A 39 -11.86 -3.43 29.74
C LEU A 39 -13.28 -3.66 30.32
N PRO A 40 -14.32 -3.95 29.51
CA PRO A 40 -15.66 -4.19 30.08
C PRO A 40 -15.68 -5.36 31.06
N ALA A 41 -15.00 -6.45 30.70
CA ALA A 41 -14.95 -7.64 31.56
C ALA A 41 -14.23 -7.39 32.89
N MET A 42 -13.25 -6.50 32.92
CA MET A 42 -12.51 -6.12 34.11
C MET A 42 -13.30 -5.12 34.97
N TYR A 43 -13.86 -4.08 34.35
CA TYR A 43 -14.66 -3.06 35.06
C TYR A 43 -15.96 -3.64 35.63
N ASN A 44 -16.57 -4.63 35.00
CA ASN A 44 -17.71 -5.36 35.56
C ASN A 44 -17.36 -6.10 36.88
N LYS A 45 -16.11 -6.54 37.04
CA LYS A 45 -15.63 -7.21 38.26
C LYS A 45 -15.07 -6.24 39.30
N SER A 46 -14.50 -5.13 38.86
CA SER A 46 -13.87 -4.14 39.73
C SER A 46 -14.10 -2.73 39.17
N PRO A 47 -15.26 -2.11 39.44
CA PRO A 47 -15.66 -0.82 38.89
C PRO A 47 -14.75 0.37 39.24
N THR A 48 -13.93 0.22 40.29
CA THR A 48 -13.01 1.26 40.77
C THR A 48 -11.56 1.01 40.42
N MET A 49 -11.28 0.04 39.57
CA MET A 49 -9.89 -0.22 39.16
C MET A 49 -9.33 0.94 38.36
N GLU A 50 -8.05 1.22 38.55
CA GLU A 50 -7.32 2.17 37.72
C GLU A 50 -6.62 1.48 36.56
N THR A 51 -6.75 2.06 35.37
CA THR A 51 -6.09 1.60 34.13
C THR A 51 -5.27 2.72 33.53
N ASP A 52 -3.97 2.50 33.37
CA ASP A 52 -3.09 3.42 32.68
C ASP A 52 -2.75 2.85 31.29
N ILE A 53 -3.12 3.59 30.24
CA ILE A 53 -2.79 3.28 28.85
C ILE A 53 -1.67 4.21 28.43
N VAL A 54 -0.48 3.66 28.22
CA VAL A 54 0.71 4.44 27.89
C VAL A 54 1.03 4.26 26.41
N VAL A 55 1.17 5.37 25.72
CA VAL A 55 1.41 5.46 24.28
C VAL A 55 2.70 6.22 23.99
N ALA A 56 3.28 6.00 22.80
CA ALA A 56 4.56 6.60 22.47
C ALA A 56 4.48 8.13 22.27
N ASP A 57 3.39 8.62 21.68
CA ASP A 57 3.22 10.04 21.33
C ASP A 57 1.75 10.47 21.33
N PHE A 58 1.52 11.75 21.06
CA PHE A 58 0.17 12.33 21.03
C PHE A 58 -0.71 11.78 19.90
N VAL A 59 -0.15 11.35 18.79
CA VAL A 59 -0.92 10.76 17.69
C VAL A 59 -1.53 9.42 18.13
N ASP A 60 -0.73 8.59 18.80
CA ASP A 60 -1.21 7.34 19.37
C ASP A 60 -2.20 7.59 20.53
N LYS A 61 -2.02 8.66 21.31
CA LYS A 61 -2.95 9.08 22.37
C LYS A 61 -4.32 9.44 21.81
N ASP A 62 -4.36 10.30 20.79
CA ASP A 62 -5.59 10.68 20.12
C ASP A 62 -6.29 9.45 19.51
N LYS A 63 -5.52 8.57 18.86
CA LYS A 63 -6.04 7.32 18.27
C LYS A 63 -6.71 6.41 19.31
N VAL A 64 -6.06 6.18 20.44
CA VAL A 64 -6.60 5.32 21.51
C VAL A 64 -7.84 5.96 22.13
N THR A 65 -7.80 7.28 22.36
CA THR A 65 -8.94 8.04 22.91
C THR A 65 -10.14 7.95 21.98
N ASP A 66 -9.94 8.24 20.70
CA ASP A 66 -10.98 8.19 19.69
C ASP A 66 -11.56 6.77 19.53
N TYR A 67 -10.70 5.76 19.60
CA TYR A 67 -11.09 4.38 19.53
C TYR A 67 -12.04 3.97 20.69
N LEU A 68 -11.71 4.35 21.90
CA LEU A 68 -12.56 4.04 23.07
C LEU A 68 -13.89 4.82 23.04
N LEU A 69 -13.88 6.05 22.52
CA LEU A 69 -15.06 6.91 22.53
C LEU A 69 -16.00 6.69 21.33
N HIS A 70 -15.47 6.31 20.16
CA HIS A 70 -16.26 6.27 18.93
C HIS A 70 -16.37 4.88 18.27
N LYS A 71 -15.44 3.95 18.52
CA LYS A 71 -15.53 2.58 18.00
C LYS A 71 -16.13 1.56 18.96
N SER A 72 -16.31 1.91 20.23
CA SER A 72 -17.14 1.14 21.16
C SER A 72 -18.63 1.35 20.82
N ASP A 73 -19.47 0.40 21.21
CA ASP A 73 -20.91 0.64 21.11
C ASP A 73 -21.32 1.84 21.99
N PRO A 74 -22.47 2.50 21.72
CA PRO A 74 -22.86 3.73 22.42
C PRO A 74 -22.95 3.61 23.94
N VAL A 75 -23.25 2.41 24.46
CA VAL A 75 -23.34 2.16 25.92
C VAL A 75 -21.94 2.16 26.52
N HIS A 76 -20.99 1.44 25.91
CA HIS A 76 -19.62 1.39 26.39
C HIS A 76 -18.88 2.72 26.16
N SER A 77 -19.17 3.43 25.09
CA SER A 77 -18.62 4.76 24.80
C SER A 77 -18.91 5.75 25.96
N ASN A 78 -20.17 5.80 26.41
CA ASN A 78 -20.54 6.63 27.54
C ASN A 78 -19.85 6.20 28.86
N VAL A 79 -19.68 4.89 29.06
CA VAL A 79 -18.99 4.35 30.24
C VAL A 79 -17.51 4.74 30.20
N TYR A 80 -16.83 4.60 29.06
CA TYR A 80 -15.43 4.99 28.93
C TYR A 80 -15.21 6.49 29.07
N SER A 81 -16.08 7.33 28.50
CA SER A 81 -16.06 8.77 28.70
C SER A 81 -16.13 9.14 30.19
N ASN A 82 -17.02 8.50 30.94
CA ASN A 82 -17.16 8.70 32.39
C ASN A 82 -15.92 8.22 33.16
N PHE A 83 -15.33 7.08 32.81
CA PHE A 83 -14.12 6.56 33.45
C PHE A 83 -12.89 7.43 33.17
N ILE A 84 -12.75 7.94 31.95
CA ILE A 84 -11.69 8.90 31.57
C ILE A 84 -11.87 10.19 32.38
N THR A 85 -13.08 10.73 32.44
CA THR A 85 -13.39 11.97 33.21
C THR A 85 -13.12 11.81 34.70
N LYS A 86 -13.39 10.63 35.27
CA LYS A 86 -13.11 10.30 36.66
C LYS A 86 -11.66 9.93 36.94
N GLY A 87 -10.80 9.87 35.94
CA GLY A 87 -9.40 9.46 36.07
C GLY A 87 -9.18 7.98 36.34
N LEU A 88 -10.22 7.13 36.16
CA LEU A 88 -10.10 5.66 36.29
C LEU A 88 -9.42 5.07 35.06
N ILE A 89 -9.58 5.68 33.89
CA ILE A 89 -8.80 5.38 32.70
C ILE A 89 -7.96 6.62 32.38
N LYS A 90 -6.65 6.47 32.39
CA LYS A 90 -5.70 7.50 32.02
C LYS A 90 -5.02 7.10 30.72
N ILE A 91 -5.09 7.93 29.71
CA ILE A 91 -4.37 7.75 28.43
C ILE A 91 -3.24 8.76 28.42
N LEU A 92 -2.01 8.28 28.54
CA LEU A 92 -0.83 9.09 28.79
C LEU A 92 0.21 8.84 27.71
N THR A 93 0.85 9.90 27.22
CA THR A 93 2.11 9.72 26.51
C THR A 93 3.20 9.29 27.48
N VAL A 94 4.30 8.74 26.95
CA VAL A 94 5.47 8.37 27.79
C VAL A 94 5.97 9.56 28.62
N SER A 95 6.01 10.76 28.02
CA SER A 95 6.43 11.97 28.73
C SER A 95 5.51 12.29 29.90
N GLU A 96 4.19 12.34 29.66
CA GLU A 96 3.20 12.57 30.71
C GLU A 96 3.27 11.52 31.82
N ALA A 97 3.40 10.23 31.44
CA ALA A 97 3.50 9.13 32.40
C ALA A 97 4.80 9.23 33.23
N THR A 98 5.89 9.74 32.65
CA THR A 98 7.16 9.94 33.35
C THR A 98 7.03 11.08 34.36
N ASP A 99 6.39 12.18 34.00
CA ASP A 99 6.23 13.37 34.85
C ASP A 99 5.41 13.04 36.12
N ILE A 100 4.40 12.19 36.03
CA ILE A 100 3.52 11.82 37.15
C ILE A 100 3.76 10.41 37.68
N PHE A 101 4.89 9.78 37.35
CA PHE A 101 5.19 8.37 37.62
C PHE A 101 5.00 7.96 39.09
N SER A 102 5.40 8.82 40.04
CA SER A 102 5.24 8.56 41.47
C SER A 102 3.79 8.44 41.93
N HIS A 103 2.87 9.10 41.24
CA HIS A 103 1.44 9.13 41.56
C HIS A 103 0.63 8.05 40.80
N LEU A 104 1.27 7.32 39.88
CA LEU A 104 0.60 6.24 39.16
C LEU A 104 0.67 4.93 39.97
N ASN A 105 -0.48 4.32 40.17
CA ASN A 105 -0.60 3.01 40.82
C ASN A 105 -1.69 2.16 40.14
N PRO A 106 -1.53 1.84 38.85
CA PRO A 106 -2.56 1.18 38.08
C PRO A 106 -2.76 -0.27 38.48
N THR A 107 -4.00 -0.71 38.41
CA THR A 107 -4.35 -2.15 38.50
C THR A 107 -4.02 -2.84 37.17
N LEU A 108 -4.29 -2.17 36.06
CA LEU A 108 -3.96 -2.60 34.71
C LEU A 108 -3.08 -1.54 34.04
N VAL A 109 -1.96 -1.98 33.49
CA VAL A 109 -1.16 -1.18 32.55
C VAL A 109 -1.32 -1.74 31.15
N VAL A 110 -1.61 -0.86 30.21
CA VAL A 110 -1.60 -1.15 28.77
C VAL A 110 -0.53 -0.31 28.11
N ILE A 111 0.42 -0.94 27.44
CA ILE A 111 1.41 -0.26 26.61
C ILE A 111 1.01 -0.47 25.14
N TYR A 112 0.77 0.62 24.43
CA TYR A 112 0.34 0.57 23.03
C TYR A 112 1.45 1.03 22.10
N ASN A 113 1.79 0.18 21.12
CA ASN A 113 2.80 0.40 20.09
C ASN A 113 4.14 0.99 20.62
N PRO A 114 4.81 0.34 21.57
CA PRO A 114 6.08 0.85 22.08
C PRO A 114 7.11 0.94 20.95
N LYS A 115 7.76 2.11 20.83
CA LYS A 115 8.83 2.35 19.85
C LYS A 115 10.21 2.05 20.41
N GLU A 116 10.37 2.21 21.71
CA GLU A 116 11.62 1.99 22.47
C GLU A 116 11.30 1.31 23.81
N CYS A 117 12.28 0.59 24.38
CA CYS A 117 12.16 0.07 25.73
C CYS A 117 12.61 1.15 26.72
N LEU A 118 11.66 1.76 27.40
CA LEU A 118 11.88 2.87 28.32
C LEU A 118 11.74 2.43 29.77
N TYR A 119 12.51 3.04 30.66
CA TYR A 119 12.41 2.77 32.10
C TYR A 119 11.02 3.04 32.67
N CYS A 120 10.30 4.02 32.12
CA CYS A 120 8.92 4.30 32.47
C CYS A 120 8.01 3.07 32.27
N TYR A 121 8.14 2.39 31.12
CA TYR A 121 7.36 1.16 30.86
C TYR A 121 7.68 0.06 31.88
N ILE A 122 8.98 -0.17 32.14
CA ILE A 122 9.42 -1.20 33.06
C ILE A 122 8.85 -0.92 34.46
N GLY A 123 9.00 0.30 34.95
CA GLY A 123 8.52 0.68 36.28
C GLY A 123 7.00 0.62 36.43
N LEU A 124 6.22 0.97 35.38
CA LEU A 124 4.76 0.84 35.41
C LEU A 124 4.31 -0.63 35.35
N LEU A 125 4.98 -1.44 34.54
CA LEU A 125 4.73 -2.87 34.49
C LEU A 125 5.00 -3.54 35.86
N ASP A 126 6.04 -3.13 36.55
CA ASP A 126 6.34 -3.67 37.88
C ASP A 126 5.28 -3.31 38.94
N LYS A 127 4.69 -2.11 38.85
CA LYS A 127 3.62 -1.68 39.76
C LYS A 127 2.28 -2.39 39.50
N ALA A 128 1.97 -2.72 38.25
CA ALA A 128 0.67 -3.20 37.86
C ALA A 128 0.45 -4.68 38.14
N LYS A 129 -0.78 -5.02 38.58
CA LYS A 129 -1.22 -6.42 38.75
C LYS A 129 -1.46 -7.10 37.39
N PHE A 130 -2.09 -6.39 36.47
CA PHE A 130 -2.37 -6.87 35.11
C PHE A 130 -1.56 -6.07 34.10
N LYS A 131 -1.01 -6.76 33.10
CA LYS A 131 -0.06 -6.20 32.15
C LYS A 131 -0.44 -6.60 30.74
N LEU A 132 -0.63 -5.63 29.87
CA LEU A 132 -0.96 -5.84 28.47
C LEU A 132 -0.06 -4.98 27.60
N VAL A 133 0.61 -5.59 26.65
CA VAL A 133 1.32 -4.85 25.59
C VAL A 133 0.64 -5.16 24.27
N LEU A 134 0.24 -4.13 23.54
CA LEU A 134 -0.37 -4.22 22.22
C LEU A 134 0.60 -3.63 21.19
N SER A 135 0.94 -4.36 20.16
CA SER A 135 1.83 -3.90 19.11
C SER A 135 1.44 -4.47 17.75
N SER A 136 1.56 -3.66 16.71
CA SER A 136 1.43 -4.12 15.32
C SER A 136 2.70 -4.79 14.80
N ASN A 137 3.83 -4.58 15.46
CA ASN A 137 5.15 -5.02 15.01
C ASN A 137 5.81 -5.97 16.00
N LEU A 138 6.63 -6.89 15.47
CA LEU A 138 7.52 -7.70 16.29
C LEU A 138 8.52 -6.81 17.01
N PHE A 139 8.83 -7.15 18.25
CA PHE A 139 9.87 -6.48 19.00
C PHE A 139 11.24 -6.91 18.48
N THR A 140 12.10 -5.93 18.27
CA THR A 140 13.48 -6.13 17.80
C THR A 140 14.44 -5.29 18.66
N GLY A 141 15.67 -5.73 18.81
CA GLY A 141 16.71 -5.00 19.54
C GLY A 141 16.31 -4.77 21.02
N LYS A 142 16.39 -3.53 21.48
CA LYS A 142 16.09 -3.19 22.89
C LYS A 142 14.66 -3.48 23.32
N LEU A 143 13.70 -3.46 22.39
CA LEU A 143 12.29 -3.79 22.68
C LEU A 143 12.08 -5.25 23.08
N GLU A 144 12.97 -6.15 22.67
CA GLU A 144 12.91 -7.56 23.07
C GLU A 144 12.95 -7.76 24.58
N GLN A 145 13.52 -6.82 25.32
CA GLN A 145 13.55 -6.85 26.78
C GLN A 145 12.13 -6.82 27.38
N LEU A 146 11.16 -6.22 26.71
CA LEU A 146 9.75 -6.25 27.15
C LEU A 146 9.19 -7.68 27.16
N ASN A 147 9.63 -8.57 26.28
CA ASN A 147 9.19 -9.97 26.27
C ASN A 147 9.57 -10.73 27.54
N ASN A 148 10.64 -10.31 28.23
CA ASN A 148 11.06 -10.91 29.50
C ASN A 148 10.13 -10.52 30.65
N LEU A 149 9.54 -9.33 30.59
CA LEU A 149 8.63 -8.80 31.62
C LEU A 149 7.16 -9.16 31.32
N VAL A 150 6.79 -9.15 30.05
CA VAL A 150 5.46 -9.42 29.56
C VAL A 150 5.56 -10.37 28.37
N PRO A 151 5.49 -11.69 28.60
CA PRO A 151 5.72 -12.68 27.56
C PRO A 151 4.68 -12.58 26.44
N ARG A 152 5.10 -12.96 25.24
CA ARG A 152 4.19 -13.02 24.11
C ARG A 152 3.13 -14.08 24.34
N VAL A 153 1.87 -13.70 24.26
CA VAL A 153 0.69 -14.56 24.34
C VAL A 153 -0.26 -14.25 23.18
N GLY A 154 -1.25 -15.11 23.00
CA GLY A 154 -2.23 -14.91 21.93
C GLY A 154 -1.99 -15.82 20.72
N SER A 155 -3.02 -15.91 19.90
CA SER A 155 -3.10 -16.86 18.79
C SER A 155 -2.75 -16.21 17.43
N TYR A 156 -2.14 -15.04 17.43
CA TYR A 156 -1.78 -14.29 16.21
C TYR A 156 -0.55 -14.91 15.53
N ASN A 157 -0.71 -16.10 14.98
CA ASN A 157 0.30 -16.76 14.15
C ASN A 157 0.00 -16.58 12.67
N GLN A 158 0.99 -16.84 11.82
CA GLN A 158 0.86 -16.62 10.38
C GLN A 158 -0.30 -17.42 9.77
N ALA A 159 -0.48 -18.66 10.15
CA ALA A 159 -1.55 -19.52 9.62
C ALA A 159 -2.95 -18.96 9.94
N SER A 160 -3.19 -18.53 11.18
CA SER A 160 -4.47 -17.92 11.57
C SER A 160 -4.74 -16.60 10.84
N ILE A 161 -3.69 -15.82 10.61
CA ILE A 161 -3.79 -14.55 9.88
C ILE A 161 -4.09 -14.81 8.40
N ASP A 162 -3.42 -15.77 7.79
CA ASP A 162 -3.63 -16.12 6.38
C ASP A 162 -5.05 -16.71 6.16
N GLU A 163 -5.56 -17.48 7.11
CA GLU A 163 -6.95 -17.95 7.10
C GLU A 163 -7.96 -16.79 7.11
N ILE A 164 -7.77 -15.80 7.97
CA ILE A 164 -8.63 -14.62 8.02
C ILE A 164 -8.52 -13.80 6.73
N ARG A 165 -7.32 -13.61 6.21
CA ARG A 165 -7.07 -12.88 4.97
C ARG A 165 -7.78 -13.53 3.78
N SER A 166 -7.70 -14.86 3.68
CA SER A 166 -8.34 -15.61 2.61
C SER A 166 -9.87 -15.64 2.72
N SER A 167 -10.43 -15.37 3.90
CA SER A 167 -11.89 -15.36 4.14
C SER A 167 -12.57 -14.02 3.89
N ARG A 168 -11.81 -12.92 3.68
CA ARG A 168 -12.40 -11.59 3.44
C ARG A 168 -13.01 -11.51 2.05
N PRO A 169 -14.30 -11.17 1.93
CA PRO A 169 -14.93 -11.03 0.63
C PRO A 169 -14.36 -9.82 -0.12
N VAL A 170 -14.04 -10.05 -1.39
CA VAL A 170 -13.63 -9.00 -2.32
C VAL A 170 -14.67 -8.91 -3.42
N LYS A 171 -15.30 -7.76 -3.57
CA LYS A 171 -16.19 -7.46 -4.68
C LYS A 171 -15.44 -6.62 -5.70
N GLU A 172 -15.10 -7.23 -6.82
CA GLU A 172 -14.40 -6.56 -7.89
C GLU A 172 -15.33 -6.14 -9.00
N VAL A 173 -15.15 -4.90 -9.45
CA VAL A 173 -15.76 -4.33 -10.63
C VAL A 173 -14.68 -4.18 -11.69
N LEU A 174 -14.82 -4.90 -12.79
CA LEU A 174 -13.93 -4.76 -13.95
C LEU A 174 -14.41 -3.60 -14.81
N VAL A 175 -13.53 -2.62 -15.02
CA VAL A 175 -13.79 -1.40 -15.77
C VAL A 175 -13.06 -1.46 -17.12
N PRO A 176 -13.76 -1.89 -18.19
CA PRO A 176 -13.16 -1.99 -19.51
C PRO A 176 -13.04 -0.62 -20.18
N LEU A 177 -11.85 -0.30 -20.66
CA LEU A 177 -11.58 0.86 -21.50
C LEU A 177 -11.40 0.40 -22.96
N VAL A 178 -11.77 1.24 -23.90
CA VAL A 178 -11.55 1.04 -25.33
C VAL A 178 -10.46 1.96 -25.77
N ILE A 179 -9.47 1.43 -26.50
CA ILE A 179 -8.41 2.25 -27.10
C ILE A 179 -8.98 2.92 -28.34
N ASP A 180 -9.00 4.23 -28.34
CA ASP A 180 -9.38 5.01 -29.51
C ASP A 180 -8.36 4.81 -30.64
N GLU A 181 -8.83 4.42 -31.84
CA GLU A 181 -7.99 4.13 -33.01
C GLU A 181 -7.12 5.33 -33.46
N ASP A 182 -7.58 6.56 -33.23
CA ASP A 182 -6.84 7.77 -33.57
C ASP A 182 -5.93 8.28 -32.46
N SER A 183 -5.97 7.66 -31.28
CA SER A 183 -5.22 8.11 -30.11
C SER A 183 -3.71 7.96 -30.26
N ASN A 184 -2.97 8.76 -29.49
CA ASN A 184 -1.53 8.63 -29.37
C ASN A 184 -1.14 7.29 -28.72
N LEU A 185 -1.98 6.77 -27.84
CA LEU A 185 -1.78 5.47 -27.20
C LEU A 185 -1.78 4.37 -28.27
N LYS A 186 -2.79 4.36 -29.17
CA LYS A 186 -2.87 3.37 -30.26
C LYS A 186 -1.62 3.39 -31.13
N LYS A 187 -1.19 4.57 -31.58
CA LYS A 187 0.03 4.72 -32.41
C LYS A 187 1.28 4.17 -31.72
N LYS A 188 1.45 4.46 -30.41
CA LYS A 188 2.56 3.90 -29.62
C LYS A 188 2.47 2.38 -29.51
N LEU A 189 1.29 1.83 -29.24
CA LEU A 189 1.08 0.39 -29.11
C LEU A 189 1.34 -0.34 -30.42
N ASP A 190 0.88 0.19 -31.55
CA ASP A 190 1.11 -0.38 -32.87
C ASP A 190 2.60 -0.41 -33.20
N TYR A 191 3.34 0.66 -32.89
CA TYR A 191 4.79 0.69 -33.03
C TYR A 191 5.45 -0.40 -32.15
N TYR A 192 5.12 -0.47 -30.85
CA TYR A 192 5.70 -1.48 -29.96
C TYR A 192 5.36 -2.91 -30.39
N ASN A 193 4.12 -3.16 -30.80
CA ASN A 193 3.69 -4.47 -31.27
C ASN A 193 4.43 -4.89 -32.54
N LYS A 194 4.66 -3.95 -33.48
CA LYS A 194 5.45 -4.19 -34.68
C LYS A 194 6.88 -4.59 -34.34
N GLU A 195 7.54 -3.83 -33.46
CA GLU A 195 8.92 -4.12 -33.05
C GLU A 195 9.04 -5.48 -32.34
N ILE A 196 8.08 -5.81 -31.45
CA ILE A 196 8.03 -7.10 -30.76
C ILE A 196 7.82 -8.23 -31.76
N SER A 197 6.88 -8.09 -32.70
CA SER A 197 6.61 -9.10 -33.74
C SER A 197 7.83 -9.31 -34.65
N THR A 198 8.52 -8.25 -35.02
CA THR A 198 9.77 -8.31 -35.79
C THR A 198 10.85 -9.06 -35.01
N ALA A 199 11.01 -8.79 -33.72
CA ALA A 199 11.97 -9.49 -32.89
C ALA A 199 11.62 -11.00 -32.77
N ILE A 200 10.35 -11.34 -32.56
CA ILE A 200 9.90 -12.75 -32.52
C ILE A 200 10.16 -13.44 -33.86
N ALA A 201 9.95 -12.78 -34.99
CA ALA A 201 10.24 -13.33 -36.30
C ALA A 201 11.73 -13.65 -36.50
N ILE A 202 12.63 -12.84 -35.91
CA ILE A 202 14.09 -13.04 -35.98
C ILE A 202 14.57 -14.12 -35.01
N PHE A 203 14.10 -14.09 -33.76
CA PHE A 203 14.60 -14.93 -32.69
C PHE A 203 13.78 -16.22 -32.47
N GLY A 204 12.59 -16.31 -33.02
CA GLY A 204 11.65 -17.41 -32.83
C GLY A 204 10.76 -17.27 -31.59
N ASP A 205 11.36 -17.01 -30.43
CA ASP A 205 10.63 -16.89 -29.16
C ASP A 205 11.32 -15.95 -28.15
N PHE A 206 10.65 -15.68 -27.04
CA PHE A 206 11.18 -14.81 -25.98
C PHE A 206 12.34 -15.43 -25.19
N ASP A 207 12.39 -16.75 -25.05
CA ASP A 207 13.50 -17.42 -24.35
C ASP A 207 14.79 -17.28 -25.15
N THR A 208 14.71 -17.39 -26.47
CA THR A 208 15.82 -17.14 -27.38
C THR A 208 16.29 -15.67 -27.32
N ILE A 209 15.36 -14.71 -27.26
CA ILE A 209 15.70 -13.28 -27.06
C ILE A 209 16.45 -13.10 -25.73
N LYS A 210 15.96 -13.73 -24.67
CA LYS A 210 16.60 -13.70 -23.35
C LYS A 210 18.01 -14.29 -23.38
N MET A 211 18.20 -15.43 -24.04
CA MET A 211 19.50 -16.05 -24.20
C MET A 211 20.45 -15.20 -25.08
N ALA A 212 19.97 -14.57 -26.13
CA ALA A 212 20.74 -13.64 -26.95
C ALA A 212 21.20 -12.41 -26.15
N ARG A 213 20.42 -11.96 -25.20
CA ARG A 213 20.77 -10.85 -24.31
C ARG A 213 21.74 -11.26 -23.19
N LEU A 214 21.46 -12.34 -22.47
CA LEU A 214 22.12 -12.70 -21.19
C LEU A 214 23.07 -13.90 -21.29
N GLY A 215 23.03 -14.67 -22.39
CA GLY A 215 23.65 -15.98 -22.48
C GLY A 215 22.73 -17.09 -21.96
N ASN A 216 23.17 -18.34 -22.21
CA ASN A 216 22.46 -19.53 -21.77
C ASN A 216 23.22 -20.20 -20.61
N SER A 217 22.71 -20.06 -19.39
CA SER A 217 23.31 -20.62 -18.18
C SER A 217 23.33 -22.17 -18.18
N ASN A 218 22.36 -22.81 -18.86
CA ASN A 218 22.25 -24.27 -18.90
C ASN A 218 23.34 -24.91 -19.77
N THR A 219 23.79 -24.20 -20.79
CA THR A 219 24.83 -24.67 -21.73
C THR A 219 26.16 -23.92 -21.58
N ASN A 220 26.28 -23.03 -20.60
CA ASN A 220 27.41 -22.12 -20.44
C ASN A 220 27.77 -21.31 -21.70
N SER A 221 26.79 -21.08 -22.57
CA SER A 221 27.01 -20.33 -23.81
C SER A 221 26.90 -18.83 -23.53
N SER A 222 27.89 -18.07 -23.99
CA SER A 222 27.83 -16.61 -23.91
C SER A 222 26.71 -16.02 -24.78
N SER A 223 26.25 -14.83 -24.44
CA SER A 223 25.28 -14.08 -25.25
C SER A 223 25.71 -13.98 -26.72
N MET A 224 26.99 -13.71 -26.98
CA MET A 224 27.53 -13.63 -28.34
C MET A 224 27.48 -14.98 -29.06
N ALA A 225 27.78 -16.10 -28.40
CA ALA A 225 27.67 -17.43 -29.02
C ALA A 225 26.24 -17.74 -29.48
N VAL A 226 25.24 -17.36 -28.68
CA VAL A 226 23.82 -17.45 -29.08
C VAL A 226 23.54 -16.59 -30.30
N CYS A 227 23.99 -15.33 -30.29
CA CYS A 227 23.82 -14.41 -31.42
C CYS A 227 24.51 -14.91 -32.69
N TYR A 228 25.72 -15.49 -32.62
CA TYR A 228 26.40 -16.11 -33.76
C TYR A 228 25.59 -17.26 -34.37
N ASN A 229 24.99 -18.12 -33.54
CA ASN A 229 24.16 -19.21 -34.03
C ASN A 229 22.93 -18.70 -34.78
N ILE A 230 22.23 -17.69 -34.24
CA ILE A 230 21.06 -17.07 -34.88
C ILE A 230 21.47 -16.35 -36.17
N ALA A 231 22.59 -15.64 -36.14
CA ALA A 231 23.12 -14.96 -37.32
C ALA A 231 23.36 -15.91 -38.50
N ARG A 232 24.01 -17.04 -38.23
CA ARG A 232 24.28 -18.07 -39.24
C ARG A 232 23.00 -18.71 -39.77
N GLN A 233 22.01 -18.94 -38.92
CA GLN A 233 20.70 -19.48 -39.33
C GLN A 233 19.96 -18.51 -40.27
N ASN A 234 20.20 -17.22 -40.13
CA ASN A 234 19.63 -16.16 -40.99
C ASN A 234 20.53 -15.73 -42.13
N GLY A 235 21.55 -16.54 -42.49
CA GLY A 235 22.39 -16.33 -43.68
C GLY A 235 23.59 -15.41 -43.48
N TRP A 236 23.84 -14.94 -42.24
CA TRP A 236 25.04 -14.17 -41.96
C TRP A 236 26.29 -15.07 -41.97
N ASN A 237 27.37 -14.64 -42.64
CA ASN A 237 28.60 -15.38 -42.74
C ASN A 237 29.79 -14.50 -42.37
N GLU A 238 30.60 -14.94 -41.41
CA GLU A 238 31.78 -14.26 -40.90
C GLU A 238 32.91 -14.16 -41.94
N ASN A 239 32.94 -15.08 -42.96
CA ASN A 239 33.95 -15.20 -43.98
C ASN A 239 33.46 -14.66 -45.34
N LEU A 240 32.59 -13.66 -45.36
CA LEU A 240 32.25 -12.98 -46.61
C LEU A 240 33.52 -12.37 -47.19
N ASP A 241 34.07 -13.07 -48.17
CA ASP A 241 35.16 -12.55 -48.99
C ASP A 241 34.74 -11.18 -49.55
N MET A 242 35.52 -10.15 -49.35
CA MET A 242 35.21 -8.76 -49.69
C MET A 242 34.95 -8.55 -51.18
N THR A 243 35.00 -9.61 -51.98
CA THR A 243 34.74 -9.64 -53.42
C THR A 243 33.27 -9.97 -53.78
N ILE A 244 32.45 -10.46 -52.84
CA ILE A 244 31.03 -10.70 -53.06
C ILE A 244 30.26 -9.48 -52.51
N GLN A 245 29.35 -8.94 -53.31
CA GLN A 245 28.50 -7.80 -52.92
C GLN A 245 28.00 -7.97 -51.48
N PHE A 246 28.51 -7.13 -50.59
CA PHE A 246 28.14 -7.09 -49.18
C PHE A 246 26.63 -6.80 -49.11
N ASN A 247 25.83 -7.72 -48.61
CA ASN A 247 24.44 -7.48 -48.43
C ASN A 247 24.25 -6.71 -47.10
N VAL A 248 24.28 -5.38 -47.23
CA VAL A 248 24.19 -4.44 -46.12
C VAL A 248 22.98 -4.74 -45.24
N GLU A 249 21.84 -5.15 -45.83
CA GLU A 249 20.62 -5.48 -45.08
C GLU A 249 20.80 -6.71 -44.17
N ILE A 250 21.54 -7.73 -44.65
CA ILE A 250 21.81 -8.92 -43.82
C ILE A 250 22.74 -8.57 -42.68
N ASP A 251 23.74 -7.74 -42.90
CA ASP A 251 24.70 -7.35 -41.85
C ASP A 251 24.05 -6.40 -40.82
N GLU A 252 23.25 -5.46 -41.27
CA GLU A 252 22.52 -4.54 -40.37
C GLU A 252 21.48 -5.25 -39.49
N LEU A 253 20.82 -6.29 -40.01
CA LEU A 253 19.75 -7.00 -39.30
C LEU A 253 20.24 -8.21 -38.48
N TYR A 254 21.20 -8.96 -39.03
CA TYR A 254 21.56 -10.29 -38.55
C TYR A 254 23.02 -10.45 -38.14
N SER A 255 23.86 -9.40 -38.15
CA SER A 255 25.17 -9.55 -37.51
C SER A 255 25.06 -9.85 -36.04
N PRO A 256 25.96 -10.63 -35.41
CA PRO A 256 25.90 -10.98 -34.01
C PRO A 256 25.76 -9.78 -33.05
N ASN A 257 26.41 -8.66 -33.41
CA ASN A 257 26.30 -7.42 -32.65
C ASN A 257 24.91 -6.78 -32.79
N ALA A 258 24.38 -6.69 -34.02
CA ALA A 258 23.03 -6.16 -34.26
C ALA A 258 21.97 -6.99 -33.56
N LEU A 259 22.09 -8.31 -33.56
CA LEU A 259 21.20 -9.22 -32.82
C LEU A 259 21.27 -9.00 -31.30
N LYS A 260 22.47 -8.81 -30.76
CA LYS A 260 22.64 -8.54 -29.31
C LYS A 260 22.04 -7.21 -28.89
N GLU A 261 22.26 -6.16 -29.69
CA GLU A 261 21.65 -4.84 -29.44
C GLU A 261 20.12 -4.91 -29.53
N ARG A 262 19.60 -5.59 -30.59
CA ARG A 262 18.18 -5.79 -30.76
C ARG A 262 17.56 -6.60 -29.59
N ALA A 263 18.20 -7.68 -29.16
CA ALA A 263 17.76 -8.47 -28.01
C ALA A 263 17.75 -7.64 -26.71
N SER A 264 18.67 -6.69 -26.58
CA SER A 264 18.68 -5.77 -25.45
C SER A 264 17.58 -4.71 -25.54
N GLY A 265 17.39 -4.12 -26.73
CA GLY A 265 16.38 -3.08 -26.98
C GLY A 265 14.95 -3.57 -26.85
N ILE A 266 14.67 -4.83 -27.21
CA ILE A 266 13.30 -5.37 -27.17
C ILE A 266 12.71 -5.40 -25.75
N TYR A 267 13.52 -5.59 -24.72
CA TYR A 267 13.05 -5.53 -23.34
C TYR A 267 12.60 -4.12 -22.93
N GLU A 268 13.30 -3.09 -23.43
CA GLU A 268 12.87 -1.70 -23.20
C GLU A 268 11.58 -1.39 -23.98
N ILE A 269 11.40 -1.96 -25.16
CA ILE A 269 10.14 -1.83 -25.93
C ILE A 269 8.98 -2.51 -25.22
N ILE A 270 9.18 -3.73 -24.70
CA ILE A 270 8.17 -4.44 -23.91
C ILE A 270 7.80 -3.66 -22.64
N ARG A 271 8.81 -3.11 -21.96
CA ARG A 271 8.62 -2.27 -20.80
C ARG A 271 7.86 -1.00 -21.15
N SER A 272 8.24 -0.32 -22.23
CA SER A 272 7.59 0.90 -22.71
C SER A 272 6.14 0.65 -23.12
N ARG A 273 5.84 -0.49 -23.79
CA ARG A 273 4.47 -0.90 -24.09
C ARG A 273 3.65 -1.08 -22.82
N SER A 274 4.21 -1.81 -21.85
CA SER A 274 3.55 -2.03 -20.55
C SER A 274 3.33 -0.73 -19.79
N LEU A 275 4.28 0.20 -19.87
CA LEU A 275 4.18 1.53 -19.27
C LEU A 275 3.09 2.37 -19.95
N ALA A 276 3.05 2.37 -21.28
CA ALA A 276 2.05 3.12 -22.06
C ALA A 276 0.62 2.67 -21.72
N LEU A 277 0.37 1.36 -21.57
CA LEU A 277 -0.93 0.84 -21.11
C LEU A 277 -1.23 1.22 -19.66
N ALA A 278 -0.24 1.08 -18.78
CA ALA A 278 -0.45 1.27 -17.35
C ALA A 278 -0.63 2.74 -16.94
N SER A 279 -0.02 3.69 -17.71
CA SER A 279 0.07 5.10 -17.37
C SER A 279 -0.56 5.96 -18.48
N SER A 280 -1.74 5.60 -18.92
CA SER A 280 -2.48 6.34 -19.95
C SER A 280 -3.34 7.42 -19.33
N ASP A 281 -3.31 8.62 -19.92
CA ASP A 281 -4.12 9.79 -19.53
C ASP A 281 -5.62 9.49 -19.59
N GLU A 282 -6.04 8.62 -20.52
CA GLU A 282 -7.45 8.20 -20.66
C GLU A 282 -7.99 7.55 -19.39
N LYS A 283 -7.13 6.91 -18.58
CA LYS A 283 -7.53 6.31 -17.30
C LYS A 283 -7.88 7.35 -16.23
N LEU A 284 -7.37 8.57 -16.35
CA LEU A 284 -7.55 9.62 -15.34
C LEU A 284 -9.03 10.01 -15.18
N SER A 285 -9.77 10.12 -16.26
CA SER A 285 -11.20 10.45 -16.24
C SER A 285 -12.04 9.34 -15.58
N TYR A 286 -11.69 8.07 -15.82
CA TYR A 286 -12.34 6.94 -15.17
C TYR A 286 -12.05 6.88 -13.67
N ILE A 287 -10.81 7.16 -13.28
CA ILE A 287 -10.41 7.24 -11.87
C ILE A 287 -11.21 8.34 -11.18
N LEU A 288 -11.29 9.52 -11.77
CA LEU A 288 -12.06 10.65 -11.22
C LEU A 288 -13.53 10.26 -11.04
N LYS A 289 -14.15 9.64 -12.04
CA LYS A 289 -15.53 9.19 -11.96
C LYS A 289 -15.77 8.17 -10.83
N ILE A 290 -14.84 7.21 -10.64
CA ILE A 290 -14.94 6.26 -9.53
C ILE A 290 -14.85 6.99 -8.17
N ILE A 291 -14.03 8.04 -8.07
CA ILE A 291 -13.93 8.85 -6.86
C ILE A 291 -15.23 9.60 -6.60
N GLU A 292 -15.80 10.25 -7.61
CA GLU A 292 -17.08 10.95 -7.52
C GLU A 292 -18.24 10.04 -7.08
N ASP A 293 -18.28 8.81 -7.60
CA ASP A 293 -19.28 7.81 -7.22
C ASP A 293 -19.06 7.24 -5.79
N ASN A 294 -17.92 7.55 -5.17
CA ASN A 294 -17.53 7.07 -3.84
C ASN A 294 -17.02 8.21 -2.93
N ILE A 295 -17.58 9.40 -3.03
CA ILE A 295 -17.06 10.63 -2.42
C ILE A 295 -16.89 10.56 -0.89
N ASP A 296 -17.73 9.78 -0.20
CA ASP A 296 -17.72 9.63 1.26
C ASP A 296 -16.83 8.47 1.75
N LYS A 297 -16.08 7.84 0.84
CA LYS A 297 -15.28 6.67 1.14
C LYS A 297 -13.79 6.96 1.09
N ASN A 298 -13.03 6.24 1.90
CA ASN A 298 -11.58 6.27 1.82
C ASN A 298 -11.11 5.39 0.66
N ILE A 299 -10.41 5.97 -0.29
CA ILE A 299 -10.01 5.34 -1.54
C ILE A 299 -8.48 5.22 -1.62
N LEU A 300 -8.01 4.03 -1.98
CA LEU A 300 -6.60 3.77 -2.30
C LEU A 300 -6.47 3.48 -3.79
N ILE A 301 -5.69 4.28 -4.50
CA ILE A 301 -5.38 4.07 -5.92
C ILE A 301 -4.00 3.45 -6.03
N ILE A 302 -3.93 2.26 -6.63
CA ILE A 302 -2.69 1.51 -6.84
C ILE A 302 -2.30 1.63 -8.31
N ASN A 303 -1.22 2.35 -8.54
CA ASN A 303 -0.63 2.56 -9.87
C ASN A 303 0.58 1.63 -10.06
N LYS A 304 0.93 1.35 -11.29
CA LYS A 304 2.13 0.56 -11.61
C LYS A 304 3.41 1.36 -11.43
N HIS A 305 3.37 2.68 -11.68
CA HIS A 305 4.53 3.57 -11.70
C HIS A 305 4.30 4.81 -10.85
N GLY A 306 5.36 5.28 -10.17
CA GLY A 306 5.28 6.44 -9.28
C GLY A 306 5.01 7.74 -10.03
N ASP A 307 5.53 7.88 -11.24
CA ASP A 307 5.29 9.07 -12.05
C ASP A 307 3.81 9.21 -12.39
N PHE A 308 3.16 8.11 -12.77
CA PHE A 308 1.71 8.11 -13.00
C PHE A 308 0.91 8.31 -11.70
N ALA A 309 1.40 7.82 -10.57
CA ALA A 309 0.77 8.11 -9.28
C ALA A 309 0.77 9.62 -8.97
N ASN A 310 1.85 10.33 -9.33
CA ASN A 310 1.92 11.79 -9.21
C ASN A 310 0.94 12.49 -10.16
N GLU A 311 0.83 12.02 -11.41
CA GLU A 311 -0.13 12.53 -12.40
C GLU A 311 -1.58 12.34 -11.92
N VAL A 312 -1.91 11.15 -11.42
CA VAL A 312 -3.23 10.85 -10.83
C VAL A 312 -3.54 11.81 -9.69
N THR A 313 -2.61 12.01 -8.77
CA THR A 313 -2.79 12.94 -7.64
C THR A 313 -3.04 14.35 -8.12
N LYS A 314 -2.22 14.82 -9.08
CA LYS A 314 -2.36 16.16 -9.67
C LYS A 314 -3.71 16.29 -10.37
N TYR A 315 -4.06 15.33 -11.24
CA TYR A 315 -5.31 15.38 -12.01
C TYR A 315 -6.53 15.43 -11.11
N ILE A 316 -6.57 14.61 -10.04
CA ILE A 316 -7.69 14.62 -9.09
C ILE A 316 -7.79 15.98 -8.41
N ASN A 317 -6.67 16.53 -7.91
CA ASN A 317 -6.67 17.81 -7.20
C ASN A 317 -6.99 19.00 -8.10
N ASP A 318 -6.62 18.94 -9.39
CA ASP A 318 -6.92 19.98 -10.38
C ASP A 318 -8.42 19.94 -10.81
N ASN A 319 -9.07 18.79 -10.74
CA ASN A 319 -10.47 18.59 -11.20
C ASN A 319 -11.47 18.40 -10.04
N THR A 320 -11.04 18.49 -8.80
CA THR A 320 -11.92 18.51 -7.62
C THR A 320 -11.80 19.83 -6.88
N HIS A 321 -12.88 20.27 -6.23
CA HIS A 321 -12.89 21.56 -5.51
C HIS A 321 -12.04 21.55 -4.22
N TYR A 322 -11.53 20.39 -3.80
CA TYR A 322 -10.74 20.22 -2.60
C TYR A 322 -9.53 19.35 -2.91
N ASN A 323 -8.37 19.66 -2.32
CA ASN A 323 -7.18 18.82 -2.37
C ASN A 323 -7.41 17.52 -1.58
N THR A 324 -8.13 16.58 -2.18
CA THR A 324 -8.58 15.34 -1.55
C THR A 324 -7.63 14.18 -1.73
N CYS A 325 -6.69 14.28 -2.68
CA CYS A 325 -5.74 13.21 -3.02
C CYS A 325 -4.31 13.55 -2.59
N TYR A 326 -3.65 12.60 -1.97
CA TYR A 326 -2.24 12.70 -1.57
C TYR A 326 -1.43 11.51 -2.07
N ASN A 327 -0.16 11.77 -2.40
CA ASN A 327 0.79 10.73 -2.76
C ASN A 327 1.22 9.92 -1.54
N TYR A 328 1.25 8.59 -1.69
CA TYR A 328 1.71 7.65 -0.67
C TYR A 328 2.72 6.66 -1.26
N HIS A 329 3.84 7.17 -1.79
CA HIS A 329 4.92 6.37 -2.37
C HIS A 329 6.27 7.06 -2.23
N ASP A 330 7.36 6.40 -2.66
CA ASP A 330 8.73 6.90 -2.44
C ASP A 330 9.24 7.83 -3.55
N LYS A 331 8.53 7.92 -4.68
CA LYS A 331 8.90 8.78 -5.82
C LYS A 331 8.17 10.13 -5.77
N VAL A 332 8.30 10.85 -4.68
CA VAL A 332 7.75 12.20 -4.52
C VAL A 332 8.87 13.20 -4.29
N GLU A 333 8.68 14.40 -4.81
CA GLU A 333 9.57 15.52 -4.51
C GLU A 333 9.34 16.02 -3.08
N ASN A 334 10.37 16.63 -2.51
CA ASN A 334 10.23 17.30 -1.21
C ASN A 334 9.34 18.54 -1.36
N ILE A 335 8.36 18.68 -0.49
CA ILE A 335 7.45 19.83 -0.47
C ILE A 335 7.69 20.68 0.78
N PRO A 336 7.40 21.99 0.75
CA PRO A 336 7.43 22.84 1.93
C PRO A 336 6.46 22.33 3.00
N ALA A 337 6.88 22.36 4.27
CA ALA A 337 5.97 22.15 5.38
C ALA A 337 5.08 23.39 5.55
N ILE A 338 3.79 23.19 5.73
CA ILE A 338 2.80 24.26 5.91
C ILE A 338 2.25 24.17 7.33
N ASP A 339 2.07 25.30 8.00
CA ASP A 339 1.43 25.38 9.32
C ASP A 339 -0.10 25.34 9.23
N ASP A 340 -0.78 25.34 10.37
CA ASP A 340 -2.25 25.26 10.44
C ASP A 340 -2.94 26.51 9.84
N ASN A 341 -2.19 27.59 9.56
CA ASN A 341 -2.68 28.82 8.93
C ASN A 341 -2.38 28.89 7.42
N GLY A 342 -1.77 27.86 6.84
CA GLY A 342 -1.42 27.80 5.44
C GLY A 342 -0.09 28.48 5.07
N ASN A 343 0.74 28.89 6.06
CA ASN A 343 2.02 29.52 5.81
C ASN A 343 3.16 28.50 5.80
N GLU A 344 4.20 28.76 5.01
CA GLU A 344 5.40 27.93 5.02
C GLU A 344 6.10 27.97 6.38
N VAL A 345 6.37 26.79 6.93
CA VAL A 345 7.16 26.66 8.16
C VAL A 345 8.62 26.89 7.85
N LEU A 346 9.22 27.93 8.46
CA LEU A 346 10.62 28.24 8.27
C LEU A 346 11.53 27.54 9.28
N ILE A 347 12.73 27.18 8.85
CA ILE A 347 13.77 26.61 9.72
C ILE A 347 14.22 27.67 10.73
N LYS A 348 14.12 27.36 12.03
CA LYS A 348 14.36 28.32 13.12
C LYS A 348 15.85 28.48 13.48
N SER A 349 16.71 27.52 13.15
CA SER A 349 18.14 27.53 13.56
C SER A 349 19.03 26.81 12.56
N GLY A 350 20.35 27.04 12.65
CA GLY A 350 21.37 26.40 11.81
C GLY A 350 21.63 27.11 10.48
N VAL A 351 22.44 26.52 9.60
CA VAL A 351 22.91 27.10 8.33
C VAL A 351 21.75 27.44 7.36
N ASN A 352 20.63 26.72 7.50
CA ASN A 352 19.43 26.93 6.66
C ASN A 352 18.34 27.74 7.34
N LYS A 353 18.65 28.50 8.40
CA LYS A 353 17.70 29.39 9.08
C LYS A 353 17.01 30.34 8.09
N GLY A 354 15.69 30.42 8.18
CA GLY A 354 14.86 31.28 7.31
C GLY A 354 14.47 30.65 5.97
N LYS A 355 14.97 29.46 5.63
CA LYS A 355 14.47 28.72 4.46
C LYS A 355 13.25 27.87 4.82
N PRO A 356 12.36 27.56 3.85
CA PRO A 356 11.25 26.65 4.07
C PRO A 356 11.74 25.29 4.59
N LYS A 357 11.07 24.76 5.60
CA LYS A 357 11.30 23.40 6.09
C LYS A 357 10.68 22.44 5.10
N MET A 358 11.51 21.63 4.43
CA MET A 358 11.04 20.65 3.46
C MET A 358 10.61 19.36 4.15
N LEU A 359 9.48 18.82 3.73
CA LEU A 359 9.00 17.48 4.09
C LEU A 359 9.58 16.45 3.10
N GLY A 360 10.41 15.55 3.59
CA GLY A 360 10.85 14.39 2.82
C GLY A 360 9.76 13.31 2.76
N VAL A 361 9.99 12.27 1.96
CA VAL A 361 9.07 11.17 1.67
C VAL A 361 8.36 10.61 2.92
N LYS A 362 9.11 10.24 3.94
CA LYS A 362 8.55 9.66 5.18
C LYS A 362 7.60 10.64 5.88
N SER A 363 7.95 11.92 5.93
CA SER A 363 7.13 12.95 6.56
C SER A 363 5.85 13.20 5.77
N GLN A 364 5.92 13.17 4.43
CA GLN A 364 4.75 13.29 3.55
C GLN A 364 3.80 12.11 3.72
N LYS A 365 4.30 10.87 3.75
CA LYS A 365 3.49 9.67 4.01
C LYS A 365 2.79 9.74 5.37
N ASN A 366 3.51 10.15 6.43
CA ASN A 366 2.93 10.32 7.75
C ASN A 366 1.85 11.41 7.77
N LEU A 367 2.09 12.52 7.05
CA LEU A 367 1.10 13.59 6.92
C LEU A 367 -0.16 13.11 6.20
N ALA A 368 -0.01 12.44 5.06
CA ALA A 368 -1.12 11.89 4.29
C ALA A 368 -1.98 10.92 5.13
N GLN A 369 -1.34 10.01 5.87
CA GLN A 369 -2.02 9.10 6.78
C GLN A 369 -2.77 9.83 7.91
N LYS A 370 -2.14 10.85 8.51
CA LYS A 370 -2.76 11.67 9.56
C LYS A 370 -3.99 12.43 9.03
N LEU A 371 -3.88 13.02 7.84
CA LEU A 371 -4.98 13.76 7.22
C LEU A 371 -6.16 12.82 6.86
N MET A 372 -5.88 11.63 6.34
CA MET A 372 -6.91 10.65 6.01
C MET A 372 -7.61 10.12 7.27
N ASN A 373 -6.86 9.81 8.33
CA ASN A 373 -7.44 9.41 9.61
C ASN A 373 -8.30 10.50 10.28
N LYS A 374 -8.05 11.78 9.95
CA LYS A 374 -8.87 12.92 10.40
C LYS A 374 -10.06 13.22 9.47
N GLY A 375 -10.22 12.49 8.37
CA GLY A 375 -11.24 12.77 7.36
C GLY A 375 -11.03 14.08 6.60
N VAL A 376 -9.80 14.60 6.56
CA VAL A 376 -9.46 15.84 5.79
C VAL A 376 -9.22 15.49 4.32
N ILE A 377 -8.67 14.32 4.05
CA ILE A 377 -8.49 13.77 2.71
C ILE A 377 -9.15 12.39 2.65
N HIS A 378 -9.55 11.98 1.44
CA HIS A 378 -10.24 10.71 1.23
C HIS A 378 -9.55 9.82 0.19
N VAL A 379 -8.52 10.31 -0.49
CA VAL A 379 -7.85 9.57 -1.57
C VAL A 379 -6.34 9.51 -1.35
N LEU A 380 -5.79 8.31 -1.46
CA LEU A 380 -4.34 8.08 -1.50
C LEU A 380 -3.95 7.44 -2.83
N SER A 381 -2.93 8.00 -3.47
CA SER A 381 -2.32 7.45 -4.69
C SER A 381 -0.96 6.84 -4.38
N THR A 382 -0.76 5.56 -4.74
CA THR A 382 0.50 4.83 -4.53
C THR A 382 0.97 4.13 -5.80
N ASN A 383 2.25 3.82 -5.89
CA ASN A 383 2.85 3.13 -7.04
C ASN A 383 3.02 1.62 -6.85
N ALA A 384 2.73 1.13 -5.67
CA ALA A 384 2.72 -0.27 -5.34
C ALA A 384 1.74 -0.47 -4.20
N ALA A 385 1.40 -1.69 -3.89
CA ALA A 385 0.71 -1.93 -2.64
C ALA A 385 1.55 -1.33 -1.50
N PRO A 386 0.92 -0.55 -0.61
CA PRO A 386 1.66 0.15 0.42
C PRO A 386 2.46 -0.83 1.27
N ASP A 387 3.77 -0.57 1.38
CA ASP A 387 4.63 -1.31 2.27
C ASP A 387 4.18 -1.06 3.71
N LYS A 388 3.92 -2.13 4.38
CA LYS A 388 3.85 -2.36 5.83
C LYS A 388 2.97 -1.47 6.71
N ASP A 389 2.82 -0.17 6.54
CA ASP A 389 2.40 0.68 7.66
C ASP A 389 1.25 1.66 7.36
N LEU A 390 0.42 1.39 6.35
CA LEU A 390 -0.77 2.21 6.14
C LEU A 390 -1.85 1.85 7.16
N ALA A 391 -1.84 2.52 8.31
CA ALA A 391 -2.84 2.37 9.36
C ALA A 391 -4.04 3.29 9.08
N VAL A 392 -4.74 3.04 7.97
CA VAL A 392 -5.94 3.76 7.54
C VAL A 392 -6.99 2.75 7.12
N ASN A 393 -8.25 3.00 7.46
CA ASN A 393 -9.37 2.21 6.93
C ASN A 393 -9.61 2.62 5.48
N ILE A 394 -9.49 1.66 4.56
CA ILE A 394 -9.75 1.84 3.14
C ILE A 394 -11.06 1.10 2.79
N ASP A 395 -11.99 1.81 2.18
CA ASP A 395 -13.29 1.27 1.77
C ASP A 395 -13.26 0.80 0.32
N VAL A 396 -12.49 1.50 -0.52
CA VAL A 396 -12.41 1.27 -1.97
C VAL A 396 -10.96 1.21 -2.41
N VAL A 397 -10.64 0.25 -3.28
CA VAL A 397 -9.35 0.16 -3.95
C VAL A 397 -9.53 0.29 -5.44
N VAL A 398 -8.70 1.10 -6.10
CA VAL A 398 -8.66 1.24 -7.56
C VAL A 398 -7.31 0.74 -8.05
N ILE A 399 -7.31 -0.27 -8.90
CA ILE A 399 -6.11 -0.76 -9.59
C ILE A 399 -6.13 -0.19 -11.01
N THR A 400 -5.14 0.63 -11.32
CA THR A 400 -5.08 1.30 -12.63
C THR A 400 -4.54 0.41 -13.75
N SER A 401 -3.91 -0.72 -13.43
CA SER A 401 -3.43 -1.70 -14.41
C SER A 401 -3.22 -3.08 -13.78
N PRO A 402 -3.77 -4.14 -14.34
CA PRO A 402 -3.61 -5.52 -13.84
C PRO A 402 -2.28 -6.17 -14.25
N LEU A 403 -1.36 -5.44 -14.89
CA LEU A 403 -0.12 -6.01 -15.48
C LEU A 403 0.95 -6.41 -14.47
N CYS A 404 0.79 -6.10 -13.19
CA CYS A 404 1.91 -6.17 -12.26
C CYS A 404 2.05 -7.49 -11.55
N GLU A 405 0.93 -8.18 -11.24
CA GLU A 405 0.96 -9.28 -10.28
C GLU A 405 -0.25 -10.21 -10.44
N THR A 406 -0.18 -11.37 -9.80
CA THR A 406 -1.35 -12.22 -9.62
C THR A 406 -2.30 -11.56 -8.61
N ILE A 407 -3.60 -11.89 -8.69
CA ILE A 407 -4.58 -11.35 -7.74
C ILE A 407 -4.23 -11.73 -6.30
N GLU A 408 -3.64 -12.90 -6.07
CA GLU A 408 -3.19 -13.32 -4.75
C GLU A 408 -2.15 -12.38 -4.17
N THR A 409 -1.18 -11.94 -4.99
CA THR A 409 -0.18 -10.96 -4.56
C THR A 409 -0.81 -9.61 -4.28
N TYR A 410 -1.77 -9.18 -5.08
CA TYR A 410 -2.56 -7.97 -4.81
C TYR A 410 -3.33 -8.08 -3.49
N LEU A 411 -4.09 -9.14 -3.30
CA LEU A 411 -4.85 -9.36 -2.09
C LEU A 411 -3.95 -9.49 -0.86
N TYR A 412 -2.81 -10.15 -0.99
CA TYR A 412 -1.81 -10.22 0.08
C TYR A 412 -1.28 -8.84 0.46
N ARG A 413 -0.96 -8.00 -0.51
CA ARG A 413 -0.49 -6.63 -0.27
C ARG A 413 -1.61 -5.74 0.27
N LEU A 414 -2.82 -5.87 -0.28
CA LEU A 414 -4.00 -5.18 0.22
C LEU A 414 -4.33 -5.59 1.66
N SER A 415 -4.06 -6.82 2.07
CA SER A 415 -4.27 -7.28 3.44
C SER A 415 -3.38 -6.58 4.48
N LYS A 416 -2.36 -5.87 4.06
CA LYS A 416 -1.53 -5.03 4.94
C LYS A 416 -2.14 -3.66 5.23
N VAL A 417 -3.21 -3.31 4.54
CA VAL A 417 -3.99 -2.09 4.75
C VAL A 417 -5.17 -2.45 5.66
N GLN A 418 -5.54 -1.57 6.58
CA GLN A 418 -6.76 -1.76 7.37
C GLN A 418 -7.96 -1.53 6.46
N PHE A 419 -8.61 -2.63 6.04
CA PHE A 419 -9.81 -2.56 5.22
C PHE A 419 -11.08 -2.59 6.08
N ALA A 420 -12.16 -2.05 5.54
CA ALA A 420 -13.52 -2.36 5.98
C ALA A 420 -13.79 -3.89 5.90
N LYS A 421 -14.91 -4.34 6.45
CA LYS A 421 -15.28 -5.76 6.47
C LYS A 421 -15.32 -6.41 5.09
N GLU A 422 -15.58 -5.63 4.05
CA GLU A 422 -15.65 -6.02 2.65
C GLU A 422 -14.78 -5.07 1.82
N ILE A 423 -14.04 -5.61 0.86
CA ILE A 423 -13.20 -4.84 -0.05
C ILE A 423 -13.96 -4.60 -1.34
N GLN A 424 -14.21 -3.34 -1.69
CA GLN A 424 -14.68 -2.96 -3.01
C GLN A 424 -13.47 -2.61 -3.89
N LEU A 425 -13.29 -3.37 -4.96
CA LEU A 425 -12.12 -3.26 -5.85
C LEU A 425 -12.59 -2.86 -7.25
N TYR A 426 -12.02 -1.81 -7.82
CA TYR A 426 -12.16 -1.44 -9.22
C TYR A 426 -10.86 -1.74 -9.95
N THR A 427 -10.94 -2.48 -11.05
CA THR A 427 -9.77 -2.79 -11.88
C THR A 427 -9.97 -2.25 -13.28
N LEU A 428 -9.18 -1.24 -13.66
CA LEU A 428 -9.19 -0.64 -14.98
C LEU A 428 -8.32 -1.44 -15.93
N TYR A 429 -8.82 -1.73 -17.13
CA TYR A 429 -8.05 -2.43 -18.14
C TYR A 429 -8.52 -2.07 -19.55
N TYR A 430 -7.61 -2.14 -20.51
CA TYR A 430 -7.95 -1.97 -21.91
C TYR A 430 -8.39 -3.28 -22.56
N LYS A 431 -9.58 -3.27 -23.20
CA LYS A 431 -10.08 -4.40 -24.00
C LYS A 431 -9.12 -4.70 -25.16
N GLY A 432 -8.97 -5.97 -25.52
CA GLY A 432 -8.11 -6.44 -26.60
C GLY A 432 -6.60 -6.27 -26.34
N SER A 433 -6.21 -5.91 -25.11
CA SER A 433 -4.83 -5.64 -24.76
C SER A 433 -4.20 -6.75 -23.90
N LEU A 434 -2.90 -6.59 -23.60
CA LEU A 434 -2.21 -7.43 -22.63
C LEU A 434 -2.84 -7.34 -21.22
N GLU A 435 -3.48 -6.23 -20.88
CA GLU A 435 -4.15 -6.08 -19.59
C GLU A 435 -5.35 -7.04 -19.47
N GLU A 436 -6.19 -7.15 -20.51
CA GLU A 436 -7.30 -8.10 -20.52
C GLU A 436 -6.79 -9.55 -20.45
N LYS A 437 -5.79 -9.88 -21.27
CA LYS A 437 -5.18 -11.21 -21.23
C LYS A 437 -4.69 -11.59 -19.83
N LYS A 438 -4.10 -10.65 -19.10
CA LYS A 438 -3.63 -10.89 -17.73
C LYS A 438 -4.77 -11.05 -16.72
N LEU A 439 -5.89 -10.38 -16.94
CA LEU A 439 -7.09 -10.61 -16.14
C LEU A 439 -7.68 -12.00 -16.36
N ASP A 440 -7.71 -12.48 -17.60
CA ASP A 440 -8.25 -13.79 -17.95
C ASP A 440 -7.36 -14.95 -17.44
N GLU A 441 -6.04 -14.75 -17.40
CA GLU A 441 -5.07 -15.72 -16.91
C GLU A 441 -5.00 -15.83 -15.38
N ARG A 442 -5.58 -14.89 -14.63
CA ARG A 442 -5.43 -14.86 -13.17
C ARG A 442 -6.33 -15.88 -12.46
N ILE A 443 -5.82 -16.47 -11.39
CA ILE A 443 -6.58 -17.32 -10.49
C ILE A 443 -7.30 -16.45 -9.46
N VAL A 444 -8.61 -16.56 -9.39
CA VAL A 444 -9.46 -15.80 -8.46
C VAL A 444 -9.74 -16.63 -7.21
N PRO A 445 -9.44 -16.12 -6.00
CA PRO A 445 -9.77 -16.83 -4.75
C PRO A 445 -11.29 -17.04 -4.57
N PRO A 446 -11.73 -18.06 -3.83
CA PRO A 446 -13.15 -18.38 -3.63
C PRO A 446 -13.99 -17.22 -3.05
N THR A 447 -13.36 -16.36 -2.26
CA THR A 447 -14.01 -15.19 -1.62
C THR A 447 -14.08 -13.96 -2.51
N HIS A 448 -13.56 -14.06 -3.73
CA HIS A 448 -13.53 -12.97 -4.70
C HIS A 448 -14.71 -13.11 -5.66
N THR A 449 -15.55 -12.09 -5.71
CA THR A 449 -16.72 -12.05 -6.60
C THR A 449 -16.56 -10.91 -7.60
N ILE A 450 -16.58 -11.24 -8.89
CA ILE A 450 -16.61 -10.25 -9.97
C ILE A 450 -18.07 -9.83 -10.17
N LEU A 451 -18.39 -8.61 -9.76
CA LEU A 451 -19.79 -8.13 -9.74
C LEU A 451 -20.31 -7.71 -11.09
N ASN A 452 -19.50 -7.14 -11.98
CA ASN A 452 -19.90 -6.76 -13.35
C ASN A 452 -18.70 -6.21 -14.14
N LYS A 453 -18.78 -6.32 -15.48
CA LYS A 453 -18.09 -5.42 -16.40
C LYS A 453 -18.91 -4.14 -16.44
N ALA A 454 -18.64 -3.18 -15.56
CA ALA A 454 -19.36 -1.93 -15.53
C ALA A 454 -18.92 -1.07 -16.72
N GLU A 455 -19.86 -0.73 -17.60
CA GLU A 455 -19.67 0.39 -18.50
C GLU A 455 -19.81 1.67 -17.66
N ILE A 456 -18.69 2.26 -17.29
CA ILE A 456 -18.65 3.58 -16.70
C ILE A 456 -18.74 4.57 -17.87
N GLU A 457 -19.89 5.22 -18.04
CA GLU A 457 -20.02 6.30 -19.00
C GLU A 457 -19.20 7.50 -18.51
N VAL A 458 -18.06 7.72 -19.13
CA VAL A 458 -17.31 8.96 -19.00
C VAL A 458 -17.81 9.90 -20.05
N LYS A 459 -18.45 11.00 -19.64
CA LYS A 459 -18.81 12.06 -20.55
C LYS A 459 -17.54 12.65 -21.15
N SER A 460 -17.38 12.51 -22.45
CA SER A 460 -16.26 13.05 -23.22
C SER A 460 -16.33 14.56 -23.48
N ASP A 461 -17.16 15.28 -22.74
CA ASP A 461 -17.38 16.70 -22.99
C ASP A 461 -16.35 17.57 -22.24
N ASN A 462 -15.37 18.03 -23.00
CA ASN A 462 -14.50 19.18 -22.67
C ASN A 462 -15.28 20.52 -22.73
N ASN A 463 -16.57 20.55 -22.38
CA ASN A 463 -17.36 21.76 -22.26
C ASN A 463 -17.76 21.95 -20.78
N TYR A 464 -16.83 22.48 -20.00
CA TYR A 464 -17.21 23.18 -18.78
C TYR A 464 -17.66 24.59 -19.17
N ASP A 465 -18.95 24.76 -19.41
CA ASP A 465 -19.58 26.07 -19.35
C ASP A 465 -19.49 26.54 -17.88
N TYR A 466 -18.55 27.44 -17.64
CA TYR A 466 -18.52 28.21 -16.42
C TYR A 466 -19.79 29.08 -16.38
N CYS A 467 -20.77 28.65 -15.65
CA CYS A 467 -21.80 29.55 -15.17
C CYS A 467 -21.17 30.45 -14.10
N ILE A 468 -20.70 31.61 -14.51
CA ILE A 468 -20.50 32.75 -13.62
C ILE A 468 -21.89 33.12 -13.11
N VAL A 469 -22.13 32.83 -11.83
CA VAL A 469 -23.28 33.39 -11.13
C VAL A 469 -22.80 34.69 -10.53
N ASP A 470 -23.36 35.82 -11.02
CA ASP A 470 -23.19 37.17 -10.49
C ASP A 470 -23.59 37.29 -9.00
#